data_b69b70715471cb8e8a4aaa8dae6348fa
#
_entry.id   b69b70715471cb8e8a4aaa8dae6348fa
#
_cell.length_a   1.000
_cell.length_b   1.000
_cell.length_c   1.000
_cell.angle_alpha   90.00
_cell.angle_beta   90.00
_cell.angle_gamma   90.00
#
_symmetry.space_group_name_H-M   'P 1'
#
loop_
_entity.id
_entity.type
_entity.pdbx_description
1 polymer ?
#
loop_
_entity_poly.entity_id
_entity_poly.type
_entity_poly.pdbx_seq_one_letter_code
_entity_poly.pdbx_strand_id
1 'polypeptide(L)'
;PDFEPPERLLDLASHHMRKGGAGNQYAPLAGLPSLRQAIAIKVAGYYGRTVDPETEITVTSGGTEALFCAVQAIVRAGDQVILLDPAYDSYEPAVELAGGRAVHVPLQRPGFGIDWQRLNYAITPRTRLLIVNFPHNPTGATLEPADLEQLAERLRGSGIFVLADEVYEHMLFDGRSHQSVLRHAELAARSFVVSSFGKTYHATGWKVGYCVAPPALMQEFQKVHQFVQFVVATPLQAAIADFMRSCPEHARELPAFYQRKRDHFAGLLARTRFRFEPAHSTYFQLVDYSAVSDLPDTEFARLLTSRHGVAAIPISVFSADDAAKNERIVRFCFAKHEATLDAAAAKLRLL
;
A
#
# COMPACT_ATOMS: atom_id res chain seq x y z
N PRO A 1 6.77 -11.16 -4.79
CA PRO A 1 5.97 -11.65 -5.94
C PRO A 1 6.85 -12.37 -6.96
N ASP A 2 6.29 -13.42 -7.60
CA ASP A 2 7.01 -14.23 -8.61
C ASP A 2 6.58 -13.88 -10.05
N PHE A 3 5.62 -12.96 -10.19
CA PHE A 3 5.04 -12.64 -11.50
C PHE A 3 5.84 -11.55 -12.20
N GLU A 4 6.06 -11.76 -13.49
CA GLU A 4 6.65 -10.77 -14.38
C GLU A 4 5.63 -9.70 -14.77
N PRO A 5 6.07 -8.50 -15.13
CA PRO A 5 5.22 -7.52 -15.78
C PRO A 5 4.55 -8.08 -17.04
N PRO A 6 3.35 -7.58 -17.42
CA PRO A 6 2.73 -7.99 -18.67
C PRO A 6 3.66 -7.80 -19.87
N GLU A 7 3.73 -8.77 -20.79
CA GLU A 7 4.62 -8.74 -21.95
C GLU A 7 4.45 -7.43 -22.75
N ARG A 8 3.20 -7.00 -22.97
CA ARG A 8 2.92 -5.74 -23.64
C ARG A 8 3.56 -4.53 -22.95
N LEU A 9 3.63 -4.53 -21.61
CA LEU A 9 4.29 -3.46 -20.86
C LEU A 9 5.80 -3.49 -21.03
N LEU A 10 6.41 -4.69 -21.08
CA LEU A 10 7.84 -4.88 -21.37
C LEU A 10 8.21 -4.38 -22.77
N ASP A 11 7.38 -4.72 -23.77
CA ASP A 11 7.54 -4.23 -25.16
C ASP A 11 7.49 -2.71 -25.23
N LEU A 12 6.51 -2.09 -24.56
CA LEU A 12 6.37 -0.63 -24.52
C LEU A 12 7.58 0.01 -23.83
N ALA A 13 8.08 -0.56 -22.75
CA ALA A 13 9.29 -0.05 -22.07
C ALA A 13 10.50 -0.13 -22.99
N SER A 14 10.73 -1.28 -23.65
CA SER A 14 11.81 -1.45 -24.62
C SER A 14 11.69 -0.47 -25.79
N HIS A 15 10.46 -0.25 -26.32
CA HIS A 15 10.20 0.70 -27.38
C HIS A 15 10.60 2.12 -26.97
N HIS A 16 10.12 2.60 -25.80
CA HIS A 16 10.42 3.95 -25.33
C HIS A 16 11.88 4.16 -25.01
N MET A 17 12.57 3.16 -24.45
CA MET A 17 14.02 3.23 -24.22
C MET A 17 14.82 3.37 -25.50
N ARG A 18 14.41 2.71 -26.58
CA ARG A 18 15.11 2.71 -27.88
C ARG A 18 14.75 3.88 -28.78
N LYS A 19 13.61 4.53 -28.54
CA LYS A 19 13.07 5.59 -29.40
C LYS A 19 14.03 6.78 -29.56
N GLY A 20 14.96 6.97 -28.60
CA GLY A 20 15.93 8.06 -28.63
C GLY A 20 15.30 9.45 -28.43
N GLY A 21 16.08 10.50 -28.68
CA GLY A 21 15.64 11.88 -28.53
C GLY A 21 15.15 12.21 -27.12
N ALA A 22 14.08 12.96 -27.00
CA ALA A 22 13.49 13.38 -25.74
C ALA A 22 12.98 12.22 -24.86
N GLY A 23 12.83 11.01 -25.41
CA GLY A 23 12.33 9.83 -24.67
C GLY A 23 13.22 9.40 -23.50
N ASN A 24 14.52 9.74 -23.54
CA ASN A 24 15.49 9.42 -22.49
C ASN A 24 16.02 10.67 -21.75
N GLN A 25 15.39 11.82 -21.95
CA GLN A 25 15.72 13.05 -21.25
C GLN A 25 14.82 13.25 -20.03
N TYR A 26 15.12 14.24 -19.20
CA TYR A 26 14.32 14.56 -18.04
C TYR A 26 12.87 14.83 -18.39
N ALA A 27 11.95 14.18 -17.69
CA ALA A 27 10.54 14.54 -17.71
C ALA A 27 10.31 15.86 -16.92
N PRO A 28 9.14 16.49 -17.06
CA PRO A 28 8.74 17.53 -16.11
C PRO A 28 8.74 17.00 -14.66
N LEU A 29 8.98 17.88 -13.70
CA LEU A 29 9.06 17.55 -12.25
C LEU A 29 7.88 16.67 -11.78
N ALA A 30 6.66 17.04 -12.13
CA ALA A 30 5.46 16.28 -11.76
C ALA A 30 5.28 14.95 -12.54
N GLY A 31 6.16 14.65 -13.48
CA GLY A 31 6.07 13.50 -14.38
C GLY A 31 5.48 13.84 -15.75
N LEU A 32 5.51 12.85 -16.66
CA LEU A 32 5.01 13.04 -18.03
C LEU A 32 3.52 13.40 -18.04
N PRO A 33 3.11 14.42 -18.83
CA PRO A 33 1.70 14.79 -18.98
C PRO A 33 0.82 13.62 -19.41
N SER A 34 1.31 12.74 -20.29
CA SER A 34 0.56 11.56 -20.75
C SER A 34 0.26 10.58 -19.63
N LEU A 35 1.18 10.39 -18.67
CA LEU A 35 0.96 9.51 -17.53
C LEU A 35 0.02 10.16 -16.50
N ARG A 36 0.23 11.47 -16.21
CA ARG A 36 -0.65 12.20 -15.29
C ARG A 36 -2.10 12.24 -15.80
N GLN A 37 -2.29 12.42 -17.12
CA GLN A 37 -3.61 12.34 -17.75
C GLN A 37 -4.23 10.93 -17.61
N ALA A 38 -3.45 9.87 -17.83
CA ALA A 38 -3.93 8.49 -17.64
C ALA A 38 -4.33 8.20 -16.19
N ILE A 39 -3.57 8.75 -15.21
CA ILE A 39 -3.90 8.66 -13.79
C ILE A 39 -5.21 9.42 -13.51
N ALA A 40 -5.40 10.63 -14.02
CA ALA A 40 -6.63 11.41 -13.85
C ALA A 40 -7.87 10.67 -14.39
N ILE A 41 -7.76 10.07 -15.57
CA ILE A 41 -8.82 9.24 -16.17
C ILE A 41 -9.13 8.03 -15.27
N LYS A 42 -8.09 7.36 -14.77
CA LYS A 42 -8.23 6.24 -13.83
C LYS A 42 -8.96 6.67 -12.55
N VAL A 43 -8.56 7.77 -11.92
CA VAL A 43 -9.18 8.30 -10.70
C VAL A 43 -10.66 8.63 -10.94
N ALA A 44 -10.99 9.28 -12.05
CA ALA A 44 -12.37 9.56 -12.43
C ALA A 44 -13.19 8.28 -12.60
N GLY A 45 -12.64 7.28 -13.29
CA GLY A 45 -13.32 6.02 -13.60
C GLY A 45 -13.55 5.12 -12.37
N TYR A 46 -12.60 5.05 -11.45
CA TYR A 46 -12.70 4.17 -10.27
C TYR A 46 -13.34 4.84 -9.07
N TYR A 47 -13.15 6.15 -8.88
CA TYR A 47 -13.53 6.85 -7.64
C TYR A 47 -14.57 7.94 -7.86
N GLY A 48 -14.95 8.22 -9.11
CA GLY A 48 -15.95 9.25 -9.46
C GLY A 48 -15.46 10.68 -9.19
N ARG A 49 -14.14 10.88 -8.99
CA ARG A 49 -13.55 12.18 -8.70
C ARG A 49 -12.73 12.69 -9.88
N THR A 50 -13.06 13.88 -10.36
CA THR A 50 -12.22 14.61 -11.33
C THR A 50 -11.05 15.26 -10.58
N VAL A 51 -9.83 15.03 -11.05
CA VAL A 51 -8.60 15.68 -10.58
C VAL A 51 -7.89 16.34 -11.74
N ASP A 52 -7.27 17.49 -11.50
CA ASP A 52 -6.48 18.18 -12.51
C ASP A 52 -5.09 17.52 -12.62
N PRO A 53 -4.74 16.93 -13.79
CA PRO A 53 -3.46 16.29 -13.98
C PRO A 53 -2.26 17.26 -13.86
N GLU A 54 -2.47 18.57 -14.04
CA GLU A 54 -1.39 19.55 -13.98
C GLU A 54 -1.04 19.97 -12.54
N THR A 55 -2.02 20.03 -11.65
CA THR A 55 -1.85 20.61 -10.32
C THR A 55 -2.06 19.65 -9.16
N GLU A 56 -2.70 18.48 -9.39
CA GLU A 56 -3.07 17.54 -8.33
C GLU A 56 -2.33 16.19 -8.40
N ILE A 57 -1.46 15.96 -9.40
CA ILE A 57 -0.78 14.67 -9.60
C ILE A 57 0.72 14.86 -9.73
N THR A 58 1.49 14.03 -8.99
CA THR A 58 2.95 13.89 -9.17
C THR A 58 3.33 12.42 -9.25
N VAL A 59 4.10 12.07 -10.28
CA VAL A 59 4.70 10.74 -10.47
C VAL A 59 5.95 10.62 -9.60
N THR A 60 6.10 9.50 -8.89
CA THR A 60 7.14 9.29 -7.88
C THR A 60 7.94 8.01 -8.11
N SER A 61 9.10 7.90 -7.50
CA SER A 61 9.91 6.68 -7.49
C SER A 61 9.29 5.60 -6.58
N GLY A 62 8.10 5.13 -6.98
CA GLY A 62 7.25 4.21 -6.23
C GLY A 62 6.53 4.88 -5.04
N GLY A 63 5.69 4.09 -4.37
CA GLY A 63 4.92 4.57 -3.21
C GLY A 63 5.82 5.01 -2.04
N THR A 64 6.97 4.38 -1.84
CA THR A 64 7.87 4.70 -0.70
C THR A 64 8.36 6.15 -0.76
N GLU A 65 8.76 6.64 -1.94
CA GLU A 65 9.15 8.05 -2.11
C GLU A 65 7.95 8.99 -1.91
N ALA A 66 6.79 8.63 -2.47
CA ALA A 66 5.57 9.42 -2.28
C ALA A 66 5.19 9.58 -0.80
N LEU A 67 5.23 8.48 -0.04
CA LEU A 67 4.96 8.49 1.41
C LEU A 67 5.95 9.38 2.16
N PHE A 68 7.25 9.24 1.87
CA PHE A 68 8.29 10.06 2.46
C PHE A 68 8.09 11.55 2.14
N CYS A 69 7.87 11.90 0.88
CA CYS A 69 7.65 13.29 0.47
C CYS A 69 6.41 13.92 1.13
N ALA A 70 5.31 13.17 1.24
CA ALA A 70 4.11 13.65 1.90
C ALA A 70 4.34 13.95 3.39
N VAL A 71 5.05 13.06 4.10
CA VAL A 71 5.41 13.28 5.51
C VAL A 71 6.32 14.51 5.65
N GLN A 72 7.39 14.60 4.86
CA GLN A 72 8.33 15.74 4.92
C GLN A 72 7.68 17.08 4.54
N ALA A 73 6.67 17.07 3.68
CA ALA A 73 5.94 18.26 3.29
C ALA A 73 5.11 18.87 4.44
N ILE A 74 4.57 18.02 5.34
CA ILE A 74 3.56 18.44 6.32
C ILE A 74 4.08 18.43 7.76
N VAL A 75 4.87 17.41 8.14
CA VAL A 75 5.31 17.19 9.53
C VAL A 75 6.46 18.13 9.88
N ARG A 76 6.43 18.68 11.08
CA ARG A 76 7.45 19.54 11.66
C ARG A 76 7.84 19.03 13.05
N ALA A 77 8.95 19.53 13.59
CA ALA A 77 9.42 19.17 14.92
C ALA A 77 8.33 19.43 15.99
N GLY A 78 8.02 18.37 16.75
CA GLY A 78 7.01 18.39 17.80
C GLY A 78 5.59 18.02 17.35
N ASP A 79 5.32 17.90 16.05
CA ASP A 79 4.06 17.38 15.54
C ASP A 79 3.87 15.90 15.89
N GLN A 80 2.63 15.50 16.06
CA GLN A 80 2.25 14.09 16.22
C GLN A 80 1.65 13.54 14.93
N VAL A 81 2.05 12.32 14.60
CA VAL A 81 1.50 11.56 13.48
C VAL A 81 0.90 10.27 14.00
N ILE A 82 -0.40 10.06 13.75
CA ILE A 82 -1.07 8.82 14.15
C ILE A 82 -0.80 7.76 13.10
N LEU A 83 -0.35 6.59 13.56
CA LEU A 83 -0.15 5.37 12.79
C LEU A 83 -1.12 4.30 13.29
N LEU A 84 -1.74 3.56 12.37
CA LEU A 84 -2.64 2.45 12.70
C LEU A 84 -1.85 1.14 12.71
N ASP A 85 -1.71 0.52 13.88
CA ASP A 85 -0.94 -0.71 14.06
C ASP A 85 -1.77 -1.99 13.81
N PRO A 86 -1.15 -3.00 13.17
CA PRO A 86 0.24 -3.07 12.70
C PRO A 86 0.50 -2.14 11.52
N ALA A 87 1.59 -1.38 11.52
CA ALA A 87 1.90 -0.34 10.54
C ALA A 87 3.08 -0.74 9.64
N TYR A 88 3.05 -0.32 8.37
CA TYR A 88 4.17 -0.54 7.46
C TYR A 88 5.43 0.17 7.97
N ASP A 89 6.55 -0.53 7.97
CA ASP A 89 7.81 -0.19 8.63
C ASP A 89 8.48 1.11 8.16
N SER A 90 8.06 1.69 7.03
CA SER A 90 8.61 2.95 6.54
C SER A 90 7.93 4.21 7.11
N TYR A 91 6.76 4.09 7.76
CA TYR A 91 6.02 5.27 8.21
C TYR A 91 6.70 5.97 9.39
N GLU A 92 6.99 5.22 10.45
CA GLU A 92 7.61 5.79 11.66
C GLU A 92 8.97 6.44 11.38
N PRO A 93 9.93 5.78 10.68
CA PRO A 93 11.20 6.43 10.33
C PRO A 93 11.04 7.71 9.51
N ALA A 94 10.05 7.77 8.59
CA ALA A 94 9.79 9.00 7.84
C ALA A 94 9.30 10.13 8.74
N VAL A 95 8.47 9.82 9.75
CA VAL A 95 7.97 10.77 10.76
C VAL A 95 9.11 11.27 11.63
N GLU A 96 9.97 10.38 12.13
CA GLU A 96 11.11 10.73 12.97
C GLU A 96 12.12 11.61 12.22
N LEU A 97 12.40 11.30 10.96
CA LEU A 97 13.28 12.11 10.10
C LEU A 97 12.73 13.52 9.85
N ALA A 98 11.41 13.71 9.93
CA ALA A 98 10.78 15.04 9.90
C ALA A 98 10.81 15.76 11.26
N GLY A 99 11.31 15.11 12.32
CA GLY A 99 11.27 15.61 13.69
C GLY A 99 9.93 15.48 14.39
N GLY A 100 9.00 14.75 13.78
CA GLY A 100 7.69 14.42 14.35
C GLY A 100 7.77 13.23 15.33
N ARG A 101 6.65 12.95 15.98
CA ARG A 101 6.48 11.82 16.89
C ARG A 101 5.36 10.92 16.39
N ALA A 102 5.64 9.65 16.21
CA ALA A 102 4.62 8.63 15.95
C ALA A 102 3.75 8.39 17.19
N VAL A 103 2.45 8.23 16.97
CA VAL A 103 1.45 7.83 17.98
C VAL A 103 0.73 6.61 17.43
N HIS A 104 0.98 5.45 18.02
CA HIS A 104 0.47 4.18 17.55
C HIS A 104 -0.93 3.92 18.11
N VAL A 105 -1.87 3.59 17.23
CA VAL A 105 -3.25 3.22 17.56
C VAL A 105 -3.51 1.82 17.03
N PRO A 106 -3.65 0.81 17.90
CA PRO A 106 -3.93 -0.56 17.46
C PRO A 106 -5.26 -0.68 16.73
N LEU A 107 -5.27 -1.36 15.59
CA LEU A 107 -6.46 -1.80 14.90
C LEU A 107 -7.20 -2.85 15.73
N GLN A 108 -8.52 -2.85 15.65
CA GLN A 108 -9.39 -3.72 16.44
C GLN A 108 -9.43 -5.13 15.90
N ARG A 109 -9.08 -6.11 16.72
CA ARG A 109 -9.19 -7.53 16.37
C ARG A 109 -10.61 -8.07 16.62
N PRO A 110 -11.01 -9.12 15.87
CA PRO A 110 -10.20 -9.93 14.94
C PRO A 110 -10.07 -9.33 13.53
N GLY A 111 -10.96 -8.45 13.09
CA GLY A 111 -11.04 -7.99 11.69
C GLY A 111 -10.07 -6.88 11.29
N PHE A 112 -9.28 -6.33 12.23
CA PHE A 112 -8.36 -5.22 12.00
C PHE A 112 -9.05 -3.96 11.44
N GLY A 113 -10.28 -3.68 11.88
CA GLY A 113 -10.96 -2.42 11.65
C GLY A 113 -10.38 -1.29 12.51
N ILE A 114 -10.70 -0.06 12.16
CA ILE A 114 -10.26 1.11 12.94
C ILE A 114 -10.99 1.13 14.28
N ASP A 115 -10.23 1.20 15.38
CA ASP A 115 -10.80 1.46 16.70
C ASP A 115 -11.07 2.97 16.84
N TRP A 116 -12.29 3.36 16.53
CA TRP A 116 -12.70 4.75 16.51
C TRP A 116 -12.61 5.44 17.87
N GLN A 117 -12.78 4.70 18.95
CA GLN A 117 -12.65 5.25 20.29
C GLN A 117 -11.18 5.55 20.61
N ARG A 118 -10.28 4.59 20.35
CA ARG A 118 -8.84 4.80 20.56
C ARG A 118 -8.30 5.88 19.65
N LEU A 119 -8.75 5.94 18.39
CA LEU A 119 -8.37 7.00 17.47
C LEU A 119 -8.73 8.38 18.03
N ASN A 120 -9.96 8.54 18.55
CA ASN A 120 -10.39 9.81 19.17
C ASN A 120 -9.50 10.21 20.36
N TYR A 121 -9.14 9.25 21.22
CA TYR A 121 -8.26 9.54 22.37
C TYR A 121 -6.82 9.90 21.94
N ALA A 122 -6.37 9.39 20.81
CA ALA A 122 -5.03 9.68 20.29
C ALA A 122 -4.92 11.08 19.64
N ILE A 123 -6.04 11.66 19.21
CA ILE A 123 -6.08 13.00 18.62
C ILE A 123 -5.83 14.06 19.69
N THR A 124 -4.83 14.90 19.47
CA THR A 124 -4.46 16.02 20.33
C THR A 124 -4.29 17.30 19.51
N PRO A 125 -4.16 18.49 20.13
CA PRO A 125 -3.83 19.71 19.41
C PRO A 125 -2.50 19.68 18.62
N ARG A 126 -1.63 18.72 18.89
CA ARG A 126 -0.37 18.48 18.16
C ARG A 126 -0.51 17.49 17.03
N THR A 127 -1.63 16.81 16.91
CA THR A 127 -1.85 15.84 15.81
C THR A 127 -1.91 16.60 14.48
N ARG A 128 -0.96 16.30 13.61
CA ARG A 128 -0.80 16.95 12.31
C ARG A 128 -1.22 16.07 11.15
N LEU A 129 -0.96 14.77 11.25
CA LEU A 129 -1.16 13.80 10.20
C LEU A 129 -1.73 12.50 10.77
N LEU A 130 -2.64 11.88 10.03
CA LEU A 130 -3.08 10.50 10.21
C LEU A 130 -2.68 9.70 8.98
N ILE A 131 -1.92 8.61 9.16
CA ILE A 131 -1.59 7.68 8.08
C ILE A 131 -2.56 6.51 8.12
N VAL A 132 -3.25 6.28 7.00
CA VAL A 132 -4.16 5.16 6.79
C VAL A 132 -3.65 4.31 5.63
N ASN A 133 -3.60 3.00 5.82
CA ASN A 133 -3.18 2.06 4.78
C ASN A 133 -4.29 1.03 4.57
N PHE A 134 -5.09 1.22 3.54
CA PHE A 134 -6.14 0.27 3.14
C PHE A 134 -6.26 0.25 1.61
N PRO A 135 -6.30 -0.95 1.00
CA PRO A 135 -6.20 -2.32 1.58
C PRO A 135 -4.92 -2.51 2.39
N HIS A 136 -5.06 -3.15 3.55
CA HIS A 136 -4.08 -3.06 4.64
C HIS A 136 -2.94 -4.08 4.52
N ASN A 137 -1.72 -3.61 4.51
CA ASN A 137 -0.53 -4.41 4.74
C ASN A 137 -0.11 -4.27 6.22
N PRO A 138 -0.13 -5.33 7.04
CA PRO A 138 0.03 -6.75 6.67
C PRO A 138 -1.26 -7.58 6.71
N THR A 139 -2.42 -7.04 7.11
CA THR A 139 -3.56 -7.85 7.57
C THR A 139 -4.55 -8.26 6.48
N GLY A 140 -4.55 -7.57 5.34
CA GLY A 140 -5.56 -7.76 4.30
C GLY A 140 -6.93 -7.17 4.65
N ALA A 141 -7.03 -6.35 5.70
CA ALA A 141 -8.26 -5.63 6.06
C ALA A 141 -8.61 -4.56 5.00
N THR A 142 -9.89 -4.23 4.93
CA THR A 142 -10.44 -3.24 4.01
C THR A 142 -11.33 -2.25 4.75
N LEU A 143 -11.54 -1.06 4.19
CA LEU A 143 -12.54 -0.12 4.68
C LEU A 143 -13.90 -0.41 4.06
N GLU A 144 -14.97 -0.09 4.78
CA GLU A 144 -16.32 -0.02 4.28
C GLU A 144 -16.73 1.47 4.05
N PRO A 145 -17.76 1.77 3.26
CA PRO A 145 -18.20 3.15 3.04
C PRO A 145 -18.43 3.94 4.34
N ALA A 146 -18.99 3.28 5.37
CA ALA A 146 -19.23 3.89 6.67
C ALA A 146 -17.94 4.34 7.38
N ASP A 147 -16.80 3.70 7.09
CA ASP A 147 -15.52 4.08 7.69
C ASP A 147 -15.02 5.42 7.14
N LEU A 148 -15.27 5.72 5.85
CA LEU A 148 -14.95 7.02 5.26
C LEU A 148 -15.77 8.15 5.91
N GLU A 149 -17.06 7.92 6.12
CA GLU A 149 -17.94 8.88 6.79
C GLU A 149 -17.49 9.10 8.24
N GLN A 150 -17.19 8.04 8.98
CA GLN A 150 -16.67 8.15 10.34
C GLN A 150 -15.33 8.87 10.41
N LEU A 151 -14.43 8.61 9.46
CA LEU A 151 -13.15 9.29 9.39
C LEU A 151 -13.33 10.78 9.12
N ALA A 152 -14.18 11.15 8.16
CA ALA A 152 -14.48 12.54 7.83
C ALA A 152 -15.08 13.28 9.02
N GLU A 153 -16.05 12.67 9.72
CA GLU A 153 -16.68 13.25 10.89
C GLU A 153 -15.67 13.58 12.00
N ARG A 154 -14.74 12.67 12.30
CA ARG A 154 -13.72 12.86 13.34
C ARG A 154 -12.69 13.91 12.99
N LEU A 155 -12.40 14.09 11.72
CA LEU A 155 -11.44 15.08 11.25
C LEU A 155 -12.07 16.44 10.93
N ARG A 156 -13.41 16.52 10.95
CA ARG A 156 -14.13 17.78 10.65
C ARG A 156 -13.75 18.86 11.63
N GLY A 157 -13.45 20.07 11.12
CA GLY A 157 -13.03 21.22 11.93
C GLY A 157 -11.60 21.12 12.47
N SER A 158 -10.88 20.01 12.24
CA SER A 158 -9.48 19.88 12.62
C SER A 158 -8.52 20.32 11.50
N GLY A 159 -7.28 20.65 11.87
CA GLY A 159 -6.16 20.89 10.94
C GLY A 159 -5.40 19.62 10.56
N ILE A 160 -5.95 18.42 10.82
CA ILE A 160 -5.27 17.15 10.59
C ILE A 160 -5.36 16.78 9.11
N PHE A 161 -4.22 16.48 8.51
CA PHE A 161 -4.13 15.91 7.16
C PHE A 161 -4.21 14.39 7.18
N VAL A 162 -4.48 13.80 6.02
CA VAL A 162 -4.49 12.34 5.84
C VAL A 162 -3.43 11.96 4.82
N LEU A 163 -2.67 10.92 5.11
CA LEU A 163 -1.84 10.22 4.14
C LEU A 163 -2.44 8.83 3.92
N ALA A 164 -3.07 8.64 2.77
CA ALA A 164 -3.70 7.38 2.41
C ALA A 164 -2.75 6.58 1.51
N ASP A 165 -2.19 5.50 2.06
CA ASP A 165 -1.42 4.52 1.30
C ASP A 165 -2.39 3.49 0.70
N GLU A 166 -2.70 3.67 -0.57
CA GLU A 166 -3.66 2.87 -1.32
C GLU A 166 -2.98 1.97 -2.38
N VAL A 167 -1.71 1.60 -2.18
CA VAL A 167 -0.92 0.85 -3.18
C VAL A 167 -1.51 -0.51 -3.58
N TYR A 168 -2.43 -1.06 -2.78
CA TYR A 168 -3.15 -2.31 -3.04
C TYR A 168 -4.59 -2.11 -3.57
N GLU A 169 -4.94 -0.92 -4.03
CA GLU A 169 -6.28 -0.49 -4.46
C GLU A 169 -7.01 -1.42 -5.45
N HIS A 170 -6.27 -2.23 -6.22
CA HIS A 170 -6.81 -3.20 -7.17
C HIS A 170 -6.76 -4.65 -6.69
N MET A 171 -6.49 -4.89 -5.41
CA MET A 171 -6.36 -6.25 -4.86
C MET A 171 -7.37 -6.48 -3.74
N LEU A 172 -8.66 -6.47 -4.09
CA LEU A 172 -9.76 -6.78 -3.17
C LEU A 172 -10.51 -8.00 -3.70
N PHE A 173 -11.04 -8.82 -2.80
CA PHE A 173 -11.64 -10.11 -3.09
C PHE A 173 -13.11 -10.16 -2.69
N ASP A 174 -13.80 -11.22 -3.11
CA ASP A 174 -15.17 -11.51 -2.72
C ASP A 174 -16.16 -10.38 -3.05
N GLY A 175 -15.96 -9.71 -4.20
CA GLY A 175 -16.81 -8.62 -4.68
C GLY A 175 -16.66 -7.30 -3.92
N ARG A 176 -15.69 -7.17 -3.02
CA ARG A 176 -15.43 -5.91 -2.29
C ARG A 176 -14.93 -4.82 -3.22
N SER A 177 -15.32 -3.60 -2.93
CA SER A 177 -14.85 -2.40 -3.66
C SER A 177 -13.87 -1.61 -2.82
N HIS A 178 -12.82 -1.07 -3.43
CA HIS A 178 -11.89 -0.19 -2.74
C HIS A 178 -12.58 1.11 -2.30
N GLN A 179 -12.42 1.43 -1.02
CA GLN A 179 -12.91 2.67 -0.42
C GLN A 179 -11.76 3.67 -0.35
N SER A 180 -11.43 4.28 -1.51
CA SER A 180 -10.44 5.36 -1.57
C SER A 180 -10.96 6.60 -0.83
N VAL A 181 -10.07 7.28 -0.10
CA VAL A 181 -10.40 8.59 0.52
C VAL A 181 -10.79 9.64 -0.54
N LEU A 182 -10.44 9.43 -1.81
CA LEU A 182 -10.86 10.29 -2.92
C LEU A 182 -12.37 10.25 -3.19
N ARG A 183 -13.10 9.24 -2.72
CA ARG A 183 -14.56 9.15 -2.84
C ARG A 183 -15.29 10.13 -1.94
N HIS A 184 -14.65 10.59 -0.86
CA HIS A 184 -15.25 11.49 0.11
C HIS A 184 -14.66 12.90 -0.02
N ALA A 185 -15.48 13.90 -0.33
CA ALA A 185 -15.01 15.26 -0.67
C ALA A 185 -14.18 15.91 0.45
N GLU A 186 -14.62 15.81 1.72
CA GLU A 186 -13.90 16.39 2.86
C GLU A 186 -12.55 15.71 3.11
N LEU A 187 -12.47 14.38 2.92
CA LEU A 187 -11.20 13.65 3.05
C LEU A 187 -10.27 13.99 1.90
N ALA A 188 -10.75 13.95 0.66
CA ALA A 188 -9.95 14.28 -0.50
C ALA A 188 -9.35 15.69 -0.43
N ALA A 189 -10.06 16.66 0.17
CA ALA A 189 -9.60 18.03 0.33
C ALA A 189 -8.40 18.20 1.28
N ARG A 190 -8.08 17.16 2.06
CA ARG A 190 -6.99 17.16 3.06
C ARG A 190 -6.03 15.99 2.95
N SER A 191 -6.09 15.23 1.84
CA SER A 191 -5.33 13.98 1.74
C SER A 191 -4.25 14.03 0.69
N PHE A 192 -3.14 13.34 1.00
CA PHE A 192 -2.23 12.78 0.02
C PHE A 192 -2.63 11.33 -0.21
N VAL A 193 -2.91 10.96 -1.45
CA VAL A 193 -3.29 9.58 -1.81
C VAL A 193 -2.19 8.97 -2.65
N VAL A 194 -1.58 7.91 -2.14
CA VAL A 194 -0.42 7.26 -2.74
C VAL A 194 -0.81 5.93 -3.37
N SER A 195 -0.38 5.72 -4.59
CA SER A 195 -0.54 4.46 -5.29
C SER A 195 0.74 4.01 -6.00
N SER A 196 0.78 2.76 -6.47
CA SER A 196 1.99 2.16 -7.04
C SER A 196 1.69 1.27 -8.24
N PHE A 197 2.26 1.59 -9.38
CA PHE A 197 2.20 0.73 -10.56
C PHE A 197 2.94 -0.60 -10.37
N GLY A 198 3.94 -0.62 -9.49
CA GLY A 198 4.66 -1.84 -9.15
C GLY A 198 3.78 -2.93 -8.57
N LYS A 199 2.72 -2.57 -7.84
CA LYS A 199 1.74 -3.52 -7.30
C LYS A 199 0.74 -3.93 -8.36
N THR A 200 0.23 -2.98 -9.14
CA THR A 200 -0.79 -3.21 -10.15
C THR A 200 -0.26 -3.99 -11.35
N TYR A 201 0.99 -3.74 -11.77
CA TYR A 201 1.55 -4.30 -13.00
C TYR A 201 2.70 -5.29 -12.78
N HIS A 202 2.84 -5.85 -11.58
CA HIS A 202 3.91 -6.78 -11.21
C HIS A 202 5.33 -6.24 -11.47
N ALA A 203 5.48 -4.92 -11.46
CA ALA A 203 6.72 -4.21 -11.78
C ALA A 203 7.34 -3.53 -10.54
N THR A 204 7.42 -4.26 -9.41
CA THR A 204 7.85 -3.67 -8.12
C THR A 204 9.27 -3.09 -8.17
N GLY A 205 10.15 -3.67 -8.98
CA GLY A 205 11.53 -3.20 -9.20
C GLY A 205 11.63 -1.94 -10.05
N TRP A 206 10.60 -1.58 -10.82
CA TRP A 206 10.61 -0.36 -11.65
C TRP A 206 10.49 0.91 -10.83
N LYS A 207 9.98 0.80 -9.62
CA LYS A 207 9.85 1.93 -8.70
C LYS A 207 9.11 3.12 -9.33
N VAL A 208 7.92 2.88 -9.89
CA VAL A 208 7.04 3.93 -10.39
C VAL A 208 5.73 3.90 -9.61
N GLY A 209 5.38 5.04 -9.03
CA GLY A 209 4.14 5.30 -8.32
C GLY A 209 3.68 6.73 -8.54
N TYR A 210 2.70 7.16 -7.79
CA TYR A 210 2.22 8.54 -7.84
C TYR A 210 1.52 8.95 -6.57
N CYS A 211 1.42 10.26 -6.38
CA CYS A 211 0.63 10.90 -5.36
C CYS A 211 -0.46 11.76 -6.01
N VAL A 212 -1.67 11.71 -5.46
CA VAL A 212 -2.78 12.63 -5.77
C VAL A 212 -3.09 13.44 -4.52
N ALA A 213 -3.14 14.77 -4.64
CA ALA A 213 -3.47 15.66 -3.53
C ALA A 213 -4.05 16.97 -4.06
N PRO A 214 -4.81 17.73 -3.25
CA PRO A 214 -5.24 19.07 -3.62
C PRO A 214 -4.07 19.99 -3.99
N PRO A 215 -4.25 20.99 -4.88
CA PRO A 215 -3.16 21.81 -5.41
C PRO A 215 -2.25 22.42 -4.34
N ALA A 216 -2.81 22.92 -3.24
CA ALA A 216 -2.01 23.51 -2.16
C ALA A 216 -1.10 22.49 -1.46
N LEU A 217 -1.58 21.26 -1.24
CA LEU A 217 -0.78 20.18 -0.68
C LEU A 217 0.24 19.65 -1.69
N MET A 218 -0.16 19.56 -2.96
CA MET A 218 0.73 19.10 -4.03
C MET A 218 1.91 20.05 -4.24
N GLN A 219 1.72 21.36 -4.10
CA GLN A 219 2.83 22.33 -4.16
C GLN A 219 3.87 22.08 -3.05
N GLU A 220 3.44 21.83 -1.82
CA GLU A 220 4.37 21.50 -0.72
C GLU A 220 5.07 20.15 -0.95
N PHE A 221 4.32 19.17 -1.44
CA PHE A 221 4.86 17.86 -1.82
C PHE A 221 5.97 17.99 -2.88
N GLN A 222 5.73 18.75 -3.94
CA GLN A 222 6.67 18.93 -5.05
C GLN A 222 7.97 19.64 -4.62
N LYS A 223 7.93 20.53 -3.63
CA LYS A 223 9.13 21.13 -3.05
C LYS A 223 10.08 20.09 -2.45
N VAL A 224 9.53 19.05 -1.81
CA VAL A 224 10.32 17.95 -1.26
C VAL A 224 10.77 17.02 -2.39
N HIS A 225 9.85 16.59 -3.26
CA HIS A 225 10.11 15.70 -4.38
C HIS A 225 11.27 16.19 -5.26
N GLN A 226 11.32 17.51 -5.52
CA GLN A 226 12.36 18.13 -6.33
C GLN A 226 13.78 17.81 -5.85
N PHE A 227 14.00 17.73 -4.54
CA PHE A 227 15.34 17.53 -3.96
C PHE A 227 15.59 16.09 -3.50
N VAL A 228 14.53 15.25 -3.42
CA VAL A 228 14.66 13.83 -3.08
C VAL A 228 14.91 12.99 -4.33
N GLN A 229 14.13 13.18 -5.38
CA GLN A 229 14.19 12.37 -6.60
C GLN A 229 14.34 13.19 -7.88
N PHE A 230 13.78 14.39 -7.90
CA PHE A 230 13.67 15.28 -9.05
C PHE A 230 12.69 14.75 -10.10
N VAL A 231 13.03 13.69 -10.86
CA VAL A 231 12.16 13.08 -11.86
C VAL A 231 12.34 11.56 -11.88
N VAL A 232 11.27 10.86 -12.24
CA VAL A 232 11.27 9.40 -12.43
C VAL A 232 11.68 9.07 -13.87
N ALA A 233 12.22 7.87 -14.10
CA ALA A 233 12.66 7.39 -15.40
C ALA A 233 11.61 7.61 -16.50
N THR A 234 11.88 8.51 -17.42
CA THR A 234 10.98 8.97 -18.49
C THR A 234 10.43 7.82 -19.35
N PRO A 235 11.26 6.86 -19.84
CA PRO A 235 10.75 5.80 -20.70
C PRO A 235 9.78 4.86 -19.98
N LEU A 236 9.96 4.64 -18.68
CA LEU A 236 9.04 3.81 -17.88
C LEU A 236 7.70 4.52 -17.69
N GLN A 237 7.70 5.83 -17.46
CA GLN A 237 6.48 6.63 -17.39
C GLN A 237 5.69 6.56 -18.71
N ALA A 238 6.38 6.71 -19.85
CA ALA A 238 5.77 6.64 -21.17
C ALA A 238 5.15 5.26 -21.44
N ALA A 239 5.87 4.19 -21.10
CA ALA A 239 5.40 2.81 -21.24
C ALA A 239 4.14 2.55 -20.41
N ILE A 240 4.13 2.99 -19.14
CA ILE A 240 2.98 2.84 -18.26
C ILE A 240 1.78 3.64 -18.77
N ALA A 241 1.98 4.87 -19.26
CA ALA A 241 0.91 5.68 -19.82
C ALA A 241 0.27 5.00 -21.03
N ASP A 242 1.08 4.44 -21.93
CA ASP A 242 0.60 3.72 -23.11
C ASP A 242 -0.10 2.41 -22.73
N PHE A 243 0.42 1.69 -21.74
CA PHE A 243 -0.18 0.47 -21.23
C PHE A 243 -1.55 0.73 -20.57
N MET A 244 -1.66 1.75 -19.72
CA MET A 244 -2.94 2.12 -19.10
C MET A 244 -4.04 2.42 -20.15
N ARG A 245 -3.67 3.03 -21.27
CA ARG A 245 -4.60 3.35 -22.35
C ARG A 245 -4.97 2.13 -23.21
N SER A 246 -3.99 1.27 -23.49
CA SER A 246 -4.18 0.14 -24.40
C SER A 246 -4.68 -1.14 -23.76
N CYS A 247 -4.48 -1.29 -22.44
CA CYS A 247 -4.81 -2.50 -21.68
C CYS A 247 -5.53 -2.16 -20.34
N PRO A 248 -6.65 -1.41 -20.37
CA PRO A 248 -7.35 -0.99 -19.16
C PRO A 248 -7.97 -2.18 -18.39
N GLU A 249 -8.16 -3.32 -19.06
CA GLU A 249 -8.69 -4.56 -18.48
C GLU A 249 -7.76 -5.16 -17.42
N HIS A 250 -6.44 -5.01 -17.55
CA HIS A 250 -5.48 -5.63 -16.65
C HIS A 250 -5.77 -5.30 -15.17
N ALA A 251 -6.00 -4.02 -14.85
CA ALA A 251 -6.30 -3.61 -13.47
C ALA A 251 -7.67 -4.13 -12.99
N ARG A 252 -8.64 -4.32 -13.92
CA ARG A 252 -9.98 -4.86 -13.61
C ARG A 252 -9.96 -6.37 -13.35
N GLU A 253 -9.05 -7.08 -13.98
CA GLU A 253 -8.89 -8.54 -13.86
C GLU A 253 -8.01 -8.94 -12.66
N LEU A 254 -7.21 -8.00 -12.14
CA LEU A 254 -6.26 -8.24 -11.06
C LEU A 254 -6.93 -8.80 -9.78
N PRO A 255 -8.11 -8.33 -9.33
CA PRO A 255 -8.80 -8.93 -8.20
C PRO A 255 -9.06 -10.42 -8.37
N ALA A 256 -9.62 -10.82 -9.50
CA ALA A 256 -9.91 -12.23 -9.79
C ALA A 256 -8.63 -13.08 -9.88
N PHE A 257 -7.55 -12.52 -10.45
CA PHE A 257 -6.26 -13.19 -10.49
C PHE A 257 -5.74 -13.52 -9.09
N TYR A 258 -5.68 -12.52 -8.19
CA TYR A 258 -5.18 -12.74 -6.84
C TYR A 258 -6.15 -13.49 -5.94
N GLN A 259 -7.46 -13.36 -6.16
CA GLN A 259 -8.45 -14.16 -5.43
C GLN A 259 -8.25 -15.65 -5.67
N ARG A 260 -8.03 -16.08 -6.93
CA ARG A 260 -7.70 -17.49 -7.22
C ARG A 260 -6.45 -17.96 -6.47
N LYS A 261 -5.42 -17.11 -6.36
CA LYS A 261 -4.20 -17.45 -5.61
C LYS A 261 -4.46 -17.55 -4.10
N ARG A 262 -5.25 -16.61 -3.54
CA ARG A 262 -5.69 -16.66 -2.15
C ARG A 262 -6.46 -17.95 -1.86
N ASP A 263 -7.45 -18.27 -2.68
CA ASP A 263 -8.32 -19.42 -2.49
C ASP A 263 -7.52 -20.75 -2.58
N HIS A 264 -6.62 -20.84 -3.55
CA HIS A 264 -5.72 -21.98 -3.66
C HIS A 264 -4.87 -22.13 -2.38
N PHE A 265 -4.20 -21.07 -1.95
CA PHE A 265 -3.36 -21.10 -0.75
C PHE A 265 -4.16 -21.36 0.53
N ALA A 266 -5.35 -20.77 0.67
CA ALA A 266 -6.27 -21.04 1.78
C ALA A 266 -6.68 -22.51 1.83
N GLY A 267 -7.02 -23.13 0.69
CA GLY A 267 -7.33 -24.56 0.59
C GLY A 267 -6.16 -25.46 0.98
N LEU A 268 -4.93 -25.01 0.74
CA LEU A 268 -3.72 -25.72 1.18
C LEU A 268 -3.49 -25.59 2.69
N LEU A 269 -3.65 -24.36 3.24
CA LEU A 269 -3.47 -24.08 4.66
C LEU A 269 -4.54 -24.78 5.52
N ALA A 270 -5.77 -24.92 5.03
CA ALA A 270 -6.85 -25.64 5.73
C ALA A 270 -6.51 -27.11 6.05
N ARG A 271 -5.48 -27.68 5.40
CA ARG A 271 -4.97 -29.04 5.65
C ARG A 271 -3.76 -29.06 6.58
N THR A 272 -3.48 -27.96 7.26
CA THR A 272 -2.39 -27.79 8.23
C THR A 272 -2.97 -27.54 9.62
N ARG A 273 -2.11 -27.39 10.63
CA ARG A 273 -2.50 -27.02 11.99
C ARG A 273 -2.61 -25.51 12.19
N PHE A 274 -2.29 -24.70 11.18
CA PHE A 274 -2.42 -23.25 11.24
C PHE A 274 -3.89 -22.84 11.24
N ARG A 275 -4.21 -21.77 11.96
CA ARG A 275 -5.55 -21.17 11.98
C ARG A 275 -5.51 -19.83 11.22
N PHE A 276 -6.52 -19.52 10.46
CA PHE A 276 -6.58 -18.28 9.70
C PHE A 276 -8.00 -17.96 9.26
N GLU A 277 -8.23 -16.69 9.01
CA GLU A 277 -9.37 -16.20 8.21
C GLU A 277 -8.84 -15.80 6.84
N PRO A 278 -9.51 -16.15 5.73
CA PRO A 278 -9.07 -15.76 4.39
C PRO A 278 -8.95 -14.24 4.26
N ALA A 279 -7.82 -13.77 3.75
CA ALA A 279 -7.59 -12.34 3.54
C ALA A 279 -8.61 -11.74 2.57
N HIS A 280 -9.12 -10.54 2.87
CA HIS A 280 -10.07 -9.83 2.01
C HIS A 280 -9.40 -9.01 0.91
N SER A 281 -8.09 -8.81 1.02
CA SER A 281 -7.34 -7.96 0.10
C SER A 281 -5.83 -8.24 0.14
N THR A 282 -5.07 -7.51 -0.65
CA THR A 282 -3.61 -7.60 -0.81
C THR A 282 -3.18 -8.95 -1.38
N TYR A 283 -1.96 -9.38 -1.15
CA TYR A 283 -1.49 -10.73 -1.47
C TYR A 283 -0.82 -11.39 -0.25
N PHE A 284 -1.31 -11.00 0.95
CA PHE A 284 -0.81 -11.51 2.22
C PHE A 284 -1.89 -12.30 2.95
N GLN A 285 -1.45 -13.33 3.65
CA GLN A 285 -2.30 -14.14 4.52
C GLN A 285 -1.67 -14.19 5.90
N LEU A 286 -2.40 -13.66 6.91
CA LEU A 286 -2.04 -13.88 8.31
C LEU A 286 -2.45 -15.28 8.74
N VAL A 287 -1.60 -15.91 9.53
CA VAL A 287 -1.90 -17.21 10.14
C VAL A 287 -1.49 -17.23 11.61
N ASP A 288 -2.34 -17.78 12.45
CA ASP A 288 -2.06 -18.11 13.84
C ASP A 288 -1.41 -19.51 13.87
N TYR A 289 -0.20 -19.58 14.45
CA TYR A 289 0.56 -20.82 14.58
C TYR A 289 0.56 -21.38 16.03
N SER A 290 -0.31 -20.89 16.90
CA SER A 290 -0.36 -21.29 18.32
C SER A 290 -0.59 -22.80 18.53
N ALA A 291 -1.22 -23.49 17.56
CA ALA A 291 -1.38 -24.94 17.58
C ALA A 291 -0.11 -25.69 17.11
N VAL A 292 0.91 -24.98 16.64
CA VAL A 292 2.14 -25.55 16.05
C VAL A 292 3.34 -25.35 16.98
N SER A 293 3.48 -24.15 17.56
CA SER A 293 4.66 -23.77 18.32
C SER A 293 4.34 -22.70 19.40
N ASP A 294 5.08 -22.77 20.51
CA ASP A 294 5.04 -21.77 21.58
C ASP A 294 6.11 -20.67 21.43
N LEU A 295 6.95 -20.75 20.41
CA LEU A 295 8.00 -19.75 20.18
C LEU A 295 7.40 -18.36 19.88
N PRO A 296 8.07 -17.27 20.26
CA PRO A 296 7.76 -15.93 19.76
C PRO A 296 7.80 -15.88 18.23
N ASP A 297 7.04 -14.96 17.62
CA ASP A 297 6.84 -14.93 16.17
C ASP A 297 8.13 -14.73 15.36
N THR A 298 9.07 -13.94 15.86
CA THR A 298 10.39 -13.71 15.24
C THR A 298 11.25 -14.98 15.25
N GLU A 299 11.20 -15.77 16.32
CA GLU A 299 11.91 -17.04 16.41
C GLU A 299 11.26 -18.11 15.55
N PHE A 300 9.91 -18.16 15.55
CA PHE A 300 9.17 -19.07 14.69
C PHE A 300 9.40 -18.79 13.20
N ALA A 301 9.36 -17.53 12.76
CA ALA A 301 9.67 -17.15 11.39
C ALA A 301 11.10 -17.54 10.98
N ARG A 302 12.07 -17.39 11.89
CA ARG A 302 13.45 -17.84 11.67
C ARG A 302 13.54 -19.37 11.56
N LEU A 303 12.81 -20.10 12.41
CA LEU A 303 12.71 -21.56 12.37
C LEU A 303 12.13 -22.05 11.03
N LEU A 304 11.00 -21.46 10.61
CA LEU A 304 10.37 -21.78 9.31
C LEU A 304 11.36 -21.59 8.16
N THR A 305 12.07 -20.48 8.14
CA THR A 305 13.02 -20.19 7.06
C THR A 305 14.23 -21.13 7.09
N SER A 306 14.88 -21.29 8.25
CA SER A 306 16.16 -22.00 8.36
C SER A 306 16.02 -23.53 8.31
N ARG A 307 14.95 -24.11 8.87
CA ARG A 307 14.77 -25.57 8.96
C ARG A 307 13.78 -26.10 7.93
N HIS A 308 12.75 -25.33 7.58
CA HIS A 308 11.69 -25.78 6.69
C HIS A 308 11.77 -25.14 5.31
N GLY A 309 12.63 -24.11 5.12
CA GLY A 309 12.79 -23.41 3.84
C GLY A 309 11.48 -22.75 3.37
N VAL A 310 10.68 -22.24 4.32
CA VAL A 310 9.46 -21.48 4.07
C VAL A 310 9.59 -20.11 4.74
N ALA A 311 9.62 -19.04 3.94
CA ALA A 311 9.74 -17.69 4.46
C ALA A 311 8.38 -17.18 4.94
N ALA A 312 8.37 -16.60 6.15
CA ALA A 312 7.24 -15.88 6.72
C ALA A 312 7.75 -14.59 7.40
N ILE A 313 6.89 -13.61 7.52
CA ILE A 313 7.21 -12.36 8.23
C ILE A 313 6.45 -12.38 9.57
N PRO A 314 7.14 -12.19 10.71
CA PRO A 314 6.47 -12.06 12.00
C PRO A 314 5.63 -10.79 12.05
N ILE A 315 4.45 -10.83 12.69
CA ILE A 315 3.54 -9.68 12.73
C ILE A 315 4.09 -8.57 13.64
N SER A 316 4.86 -8.93 14.65
CA SER A 316 5.41 -7.99 15.63
C SER A 316 6.34 -6.94 15.03
N VAL A 317 6.96 -7.20 13.87
CA VAL A 317 7.82 -6.21 13.20
C VAL A 317 7.04 -5.01 12.63
N PHE A 318 5.71 -5.10 12.63
CA PHE A 318 4.81 -4.03 12.19
C PHE A 318 4.09 -3.34 13.37
N SER A 319 4.46 -3.65 14.61
CA SER A 319 3.81 -3.11 15.81
C SER A 319 4.84 -2.47 16.74
N ALA A 320 4.48 -1.33 17.32
CA ALA A 320 5.25 -0.71 18.38
C ALA A 320 5.12 -1.44 19.74
N ASP A 321 4.09 -2.29 19.88
CA ASP A 321 3.86 -3.06 21.11
C ASP A 321 4.67 -4.35 21.11
N ASP A 322 5.63 -4.47 22.02
CA ASP A 322 6.41 -5.69 22.22
C ASP A 322 5.56 -6.93 22.57
N ALA A 323 4.37 -6.74 23.14
CA ALA A 323 3.44 -7.83 23.41
C ALA A 323 2.98 -8.55 22.13
N ALA A 324 3.02 -7.88 20.97
CA ALA A 324 2.69 -8.47 19.68
C ALA A 324 3.54 -9.71 19.34
N LYS A 325 4.76 -9.83 19.86
CA LYS A 325 5.63 -11.01 19.68
C LYS A 325 4.99 -12.30 20.18
N ASN A 326 4.12 -12.20 21.18
CA ASN A 326 3.46 -13.34 21.82
C ASN A 326 2.11 -13.69 21.19
N GLU A 327 1.66 -12.94 20.21
CA GLU A 327 0.39 -13.20 19.52
C GLU A 327 0.44 -14.43 18.61
N ARG A 328 1.64 -14.94 18.33
CA ARG A 328 1.87 -16.14 17.52
C ARG A 328 1.26 -16.07 16.12
N ILE A 329 1.41 -14.90 15.49
CA ILE A 329 0.92 -14.66 14.14
C ILE A 329 2.10 -14.39 13.20
N VAL A 330 2.07 -15.02 12.04
CA VAL A 330 2.99 -14.71 10.94
C VAL A 330 2.23 -14.41 9.66
N ARG A 331 2.86 -13.65 8.76
CA ARG A 331 2.32 -13.26 7.46
C ARG A 331 3.01 -14.06 6.36
N PHE A 332 2.24 -14.80 5.57
CA PHE A 332 2.68 -15.36 4.30
C PHE A 332 2.33 -14.46 3.11
N CYS A 333 3.06 -14.62 2.02
CA CYS A 333 2.77 -13.98 0.74
C CYS A 333 2.33 -15.06 -0.27
N PHE A 334 1.12 -14.91 -0.84
CA PHE A 334 0.61 -15.83 -1.84
C PHE A 334 0.74 -15.32 -3.29
N ALA A 335 1.44 -14.20 -3.52
CA ALA A 335 1.84 -13.75 -4.85
C ALA A 335 2.96 -14.64 -5.41
N LYS A 336 2.65 -15.92 -5.57
CA LYS A 336 3.56 -17.01 -5.94
C LYS A 336 2.95 -17.91 -7.02
N HIS A 337 3.79 -18.61 -7.77
CA HIS A 337 3.32 -19.70 -8.61
C HIS A 337 2.69 -20.81 -7.76
N GLU A 338 1.70 -21.53 -8.30
CA GLU A 338 1.00 -22.60 -7.57
C GLU A 338 1.95 -23.67 -7.08
N ALA A 339 2.90 -24.09 -7.93
CA ALA A 339 3.94 -25.06 -7.54
C ALA A 339 4.75 -24.60 -6.30
N THR A 340 5.01 -23.30 -6.15
CA THR A 340 5.70 -22.73 -4.97
C THR A 340 4.81 -22.84 -3.73
N LEU A 341 3.51 -22.52 -3.88
CA LEU A 341 2.53 -22.62 -2.78
C LEU A 341 2.33 -24.07 -2.35
N ASP A 342 2.21 -25.00 -3.30
CA ASP A 342 2.07 -26.42 -3.04
C ASP A 342 3.29 -27.01 -2.30
N ALA A 343 4.49 -26.67 -2.76
CA ALA A 343 5.73 -27.09 -2.13
C ALA A 343 5.88 -26.54 -0.70
N ALA A 344 5.51 -25.26 -0.48
CA ALA A 344 5.51 -24.66 0.85
C ALA A 344 4.50 -25.35 1.77
N ALA A 345 3.26 -25.54 1.30
CA ALA A 345 2.20 -26.20 2.08
C ALA A 345 2.53 -27.64 2.43
N ALA A 346 3.20 -28.40 1.54
CA ALA A 346 3.66 -29.75 1.83
C ALA A 346 4.60 -29.78 3.05
N LYS A 347 5.48 -28.78 3.17
CA LYS A 347 6.37 -28.64 4.33
C LYS A 347 5.64 -28.20 5.59
N LEU A 348 4.68 -27.24 5.46
CA LEU A 348 3.88 -26.75 6.58
C LEU A 348 2.96 -27.82 7.19
N ARG A 349 2.55 -28.83 6.44
CA ARG A 349 1.75 -29.98 6.94
C ARG A 349 2.54 -30.89 7.88
N LEU A 350 3.86 -30.84 7.84
CA LEU A 350 4.72 -31.67 8.70
C LEU A 350 4.94 -31.06 10.08
N LEU A 351 4.46 -29.84 10.28
CA LEU A 351 4.48 -29.10 11.55
C LEU A 351 3.21 -29.39 12.36
#